data_52cc57412d45f7b9c5e0c92258646777
#
_entry.id   52cc57412d45f7b9c5e0c92258646777
#
_cell.length_a   1.000
_cell.length_b   1.000
_cell.length_c   1.000
_cell.angle_alpha   90.00
_cell.angle_beta   90.00
_cell.angle_gamma   90.00
#
_symmetry.space_group_name_H-M   'P 1'
#
loop_
_entity.id
_entity.type
_entity.pdbx_description
1 polymer ?
#
loop_
_entity_poly.entity_id
_entity_poly.type
_entity_poly.pdbx_seq_one_letter_code
_entity_poly.pdbx_strand_id
1 'polypeptide(L)'
;MMQTYRTEGNYRSADRLSAAELRAAMASREILQSTALAFDTARQLRFELGGVRAVMPFEQCADGAETGSVRDIAVLTRVGRPTCFVIEELDTDEAGQPCYRLSRAEAQRMCKADYLD
;
A
#
# COMPACT_ATOMS: atom_id res chain seq x y z
N MET A 1 6.99 13.95 14.78
CA MET A 1 5.68 13.51 15.28
C MET A 1 5.61 12.00 15.26
N MET A 2 5.24 11.40 16.34
CA MET A 2 5.13 9.94 16.41
C MET A 2 3.90 9.45 15.67
N GLN A 3 4.10 8.49 14.78
CA GLN A 3 2.99 7.84 14.09
C GLN A 3 2.32 6.83 15.03
N THR A 4 0.99 6.84 15.06
CA THR A 4 0.23 5.87 15.81
C THR A 4 -0.06 4.66 14.95
N TYR A 5 0.37 3.47 15.39
CA TYR A 5 0.11 2.23 14.67
C TYR A 5 -1.24 1.67 15.07
N ARG A 6 -2.00 1.24 14.08
CA ARG A 6 -3.39 0.82 14.21
C ARG A 6 -3.60 -0.53 13.57
N THR A 7 -4.73 -1.16 13.89
CA THR A 7 -5.18 -2.35 13.18
C THR A 7 -5.51 -1.98 11.74
N GLU A 8 -5.17 -2.85 10.81
CA GLU A 8 -5.51 -2.66 9.40
C GLU A 8 -7.02 -2.41 9.25
N GLY A 9 -7.39 -1.42 8.46
CA GLY A 9 -8.76 -0.95 8.34
C GLY A 9 -9.06 0.32 9.15
N ASN A 10 -8.13 0.73 10.04
CA ASN A 10 -8.31 1.89 10.91
C ASN A 10 -7.30 3.02 10.65
N TYR A 11 -6.55 2.94 9.57
CA TYR A 11 -5.66 4.01 9.15
C TYR A 11 -6.42 5.07 8.35
N ARG A 12 -5.80 6.22 8.15
CA ARG A 12 -6.40 7.29 7.34
C ARG A 12 -6.56 6.81 5.90
N SER A 13 -7.76 7.00 5.34
CA SER A 13 -8.04 6.62 3.96
C SER A 13 -7.29 7.53 2.98
N ALA A 14 -6.70 6.91 1.97
CA ALA A 14 -6.02 7.62 0.89
C ALA A 14 -6.95 7.90 -0.30
N ASP A 15 -8.18 7.43 -0.28
CA ASP A 15 -9.06 7.43 -1.45
C ASP A 15 -9.37 8.82 -1.98
N ARG A 16 -9.44 9.81 -1.10
CA ARG A 16 -9.84 11.19 -1.45
C ARG A 16 -8.78 12.24 -1.13
N LEU A 17 -7.56 11.82 -0.85
CA LEU A 17 -6.49 12.76 -0.56
C LEU A 17 -6.05 13.48 -1.85
N SER A 18 -5.68 14.75 -1.72
CA SER A 18 -5.13 15.51 -2.83
C SER A 18 -3.72 15.03 -3.17
N ALA A 19 -3.22 15.42 -4.34
CA ALA A 19 -1.84 15.12 -4.74
C ALA A 19 -0.83 15.64 -3.71
N ALA A 20 -1.07 16.84 -3.17
CA ALA A 20 -0.19 17.41 -2.14
C ALA A 20 -0.21 16.60 -0.86
N GLU A 21 -1.39 16.16 -0.42
CA GLU A 21 -1.54 15.31 0.77
C GLU A 21 -0.87 13.96 0.58
N LEU A 22 -1.00 13.36 -0.60
CA LEU A 22 -0.35 12.09 -0.91
C LEU A 22 1.16 12.22 -0.95
N ARG A 23 1.69 13.32 -1.50
CA ARG A 23 3.14 13.58 -1.47
C ARG A 23 3.66 13.78 -0.05
N ALA A 24 2.90 14.49 0.77
CA ALA A 24 3.29 14.69 2.17
C ALA A 24 3.32 13.36 2.92
N ALA A 25 2.33 12.51 2.71
CA ALA A 25 2.28 11.18 3.32
C ALA A 25 3.44 10.31 2.84
N MET A 26 3.79 10.40 1.56
CA MET A 26 4.92 9.68 0.99
C MET A 26 6.23 10.12 1.65
N ALA A 27 6.44 11.42 1.78
CA ALA A 27 7.65 11.98 2.38
C ALA A 27 7.80 11.60 3.86
N SER A 28 6.70 11.59 4.60
CA SER A 28 6.69 11.25 6.03
C SER A 28 6.60 9.74 6.29
N ARG A 29 6.41 8.94 5.24
CA ARG A 29 6.17 7.50 5.32
C ARG A 29 4.98 7.17 6.22
N GLU A 30 3.93 7.96 6.09
CA GLU A 30 2.69 7.74 6.84
C GLU A 30 2.00 6.48 6.33
N ILE A 31 1.51 5.63 7.25
CA ILE A 31 0.71 4.47 6.89
C ILE A 31 -0.70 4.96 6.57
N LEU A 32 -1.15 4.68 5.37
CA LEU A 32 -2.49 4.98 4.88
C LEU A 32 -3.23 3.68 4.59
N GLN A 33 -4.49 3.78 4.22
CA GLN A 33 -5.25 2.61 3.77
C GLN A 33 -6.10 2.95 2.55
N SER A 34 -6.44 1.92 1.79
CA SER A 34 -7.41 1.98 0.71
C SER A 34 -7.93 0.57 0.47
N THR A 35 -9.05 0.45 -0.23
CA THR A 35 -9.61 -0.85 -0.59
C THR A 35 -9.00 -1.31 -1.91
N ALA A 36 -8.43 -2.51 -1.92
CA ALA A 36 -7.87 -3.09 -3.14
C ALA A 36 -8.99 -3.38 -4.13
N LEU A 37 -8.84 -2.94 -5.38
CA LEU A 37 -9.85 -3.06 -6.42
C LEU A 37 -9.73 -4.36 -7.21
N ALA A 38 -8.51 -4.84 -7.44
CA ALA A 38 -8.27 -6.03 -8.24
C ALA A 38 -6.85 -6.56 -7.98
N PHE A 39 -6.65 -7.84 -8.31
CA PHE A 39 -5.32 -8.45 -8.40
C PHE A 39 -5.12 -8.81 -9.87
N ASP A 40 -4.20 -8.16 -10.55
CA ASP A 40 -4.08 -8.26 -12.00
C ASP A 40 -3.12 -9.36 -12.47
N THR A 41 -3.04 -9.53 -13.79
CA THR A 41 -2.19 -10.57 -14.41
C THR A 41 -0.70 -10.31 -14.22
N ALA A 42 -0.30 -9.10 -13.86
CA ALA A 42 1.08 -8.77 -13.51
C ALA A 42 1.39 -9.06 -12.04
N ARG A 43 0.46 -9.72 -11.32
CA ARG A 43 0.58 -10.06 -9.90
C ARG A 43 0.75 -8.81 -9.04
N GLN A 44 -0.15 -7.85 -9.22
CA GLN A 44 -0.17 -6.61 -8.46
C GLN A 44 -1.58 -6.35 -7.94
N LEU A 45 -1.71 -5.89 -6.71
CA LEU A 45 -2.96 -5.32 -6.23
C LEU A 45 -3.09 -3.92 -6.81
N ARG A 46 -4.30 -3.59 -7.25
CA ARG A 46 -4.59 -2.27 -7.83
C ARG A 46 -5.47 -1.46 -6.91
N PHE A 47 -5.13 -0.17 -6.83
CA PHE A 47 -5.85 0.81 -6.00
C PHE A 47 -6.04 2.09 -6.80
N GLU A 48 -6.85 3.00 -6.26
CA GLU A 48 -7.01 4.35 -6.79
C GLU A 48 -6.95 5.34 -5.63
N LEU A 49 -6.02 6.25 -5.67
CA LEU A 49 -5.76 7.23 -4.62
C LEU A 49 -5.98 8.63 -5.18
N GLY A 50 -7.06 9.31 -4.72
CA GLY A 50 -7.36 10.65 -5.20
C GLY A 50 -7.55 10.73 -6.71
N GLY A 51 -8.11 9.68 -7.32
CA GLY A 51 -8.31 9.63 -8.77
C GLY A 51 -7.09 9.17 -9.56
N VAL A 52 -5.99 8.84 -8.90
CA VAL A 52 -4.74 8.40 -9.54
C VAL A 52 -4.52 6.91 -9.29
N ARG A 53 -4.12 6.19 -10.33
CA ARG A 53 -3.81 4.76 -10.21
C ARG A 53 -2.68 4.51 -9.21
N ALA A 54 -2.81 3.41 -8.46
CA ALA A 54 -1.76 2.93 -7.58
C ALA A 54 -1.66 1.42 -7.70
N VAL A 55 -0.46 0.88 -7.55
CA VAL A 55 -0.20 -0.55 -7.61
C VAL A 55 0.65 -0.99 -6.44
N MET A 56 0.42 -2.22 -6.01
CA MET A 56 1.21 -2.86 -4.97
C MET A 56 1.70 -4.18 -5.55
N PRO A 57 2.99 -4.26 -5.95
CA PRO A 57 3.55 -5.51 -6.47
C PRO A 57 3.42 -6.65 -5.47
N PHE A 58 3.34 -7.88 -5.94
CA PHE A 58 3.18 -9.06 -5.08
C PHE A 58 4.20 -9.08 -3.94
N GLU A 59 5.46 -8.76 -4.23
CA GLU A 59 6.55 -8.76 -3.25
C GLU A 59 6.31 -7.74 -2.12
N GLN A 60 5.47 -6.77 -2.35
CA GLN A 60 5.15 -5.71 -1.39
C GLN A 60 3.78 -5.89 -0.74
N CYS A 61 3.05 -6.96 -1.06
CA CYS A 61 1.70 -7.19 -0.53
C CYS A 61 1.70 -7.69 0.91
N ALA A 62 2.81 -8.27 1.37
CA ALA A 62 2.97 -8.71 2.75
C ALA A 62 4.44 -8.93 3.05
N ASP A 63 4.82 -8.72 4.32
CA ASP A 63 6.17 -9.07 4.78
C ASP A 63 6.37 -10.58 4.60
N GLY A 64 7.41 -10.96 3.86
CA GLY A 64 7.70 -12.36 3.54
C GLY A 64 7.25 -12.80 2.14
N ALA A 65 6.51 -11.97 1.40
CA ALA A 65 6.06 -12.32 0.05
C ALA A 65 7.25 -12.53 -0.90
N GLU A 66 8.30 -11.74 -0.75
CA GLU A 66 9.51 -11.82 -1.57
C GLU A 66 10.29 -13.11 -1.37
N THR A 67 10.09 -13.79 -0.25
CA THR A 67 10.76 -15.06 0.06
C THR A 67 9.92 -16.29 -0.27
N GLY A 68 8.72 -16.08 -0.82
CA GLY A 68 7.80 -17.17 -1.14
C GLY A 68 7.03 -17.72 0.06
N SER A 69 7.13 -17.08 1.23
CA SER A 69 6.39 -17.51 2.42
C SER A 69 4.92 -17.07 2.41
N VAL A 70 4.53 -16.26 1.43
CA VAL A 70 3.14 -15.83 1.22
C VAL A 70 2.68 -16.36 -0.15
N ARG A 71 1.51 -16.99 -0.18
CA ARG A 71 0.95 -17.54 -1.42
C ARG A 71 0.03 -16.54 -2.11
N ASP A 72 -0.15 -16.70 -3.42
CA ASP A 72 -1.03 -15.85 -4.24
C ASP A 72 -2.44 -15.77 -3.67
N ILE A 73 -2.98 -16.87 -3.14
CA ILE A 73 -4.33 -16.89 -2.58
C ILE A 73 -4.47 -15.93 -1.39
N ALA A 74 -3.42 -15.79 -0.57
CA ALA A 74 -3.44 -14.89 0.56
C ALA A 74 -3.50 -13.42 0.10
N VAL A 75 -2.85 -13.10 -1.02
CA VAL A 75 -2.89 -11.75 -1.60
C VAL A 75 -4.23 -11.51 -2.28
N LEU A 76 -4.73 -12.50 -3.02
CA LEU A 76 -6.01 -12.39 -3.73
C LEU A 76 -7.16 -12.09 -2.78
N THR A 77 -7.12 -12.61 -1.54
CA THR A 77 -8.17 -12.35 -0.54
C THR A 77 -8.20 -10.91 -0.05
N ARG A 78 -7.19 -10.08 -0.39
CA ARG A 78 -7.18 -8.65 -0.05
C ARG A 78 -8.09 -7.83 -0.95
N VAL A 79 -8.49 -8.35 -2.11
CA VAL A 79 -9.39 -7.62 -3.02
C VAL A 79 -10.72 -7.38 -2.31
N GLY A 80 -11.18 -6.13 -2.33
CA GLY A 80 -12.40 -5.72 -1.65
C GLY A 80 -12.25 -5.43 -0.17
N ARG A 81 -11.04 -5.52 0.38
CA ARG A 81 -10.77 -5.28 1.81
C ARG A 81 -9.89 -4.06 2.02
N PRO A 82 -10.07 -3.34 3.13
CA PRO A 82 -9.14 -2.28 3.52
C PRO A 82 -7.73 -2.84 3.69
N THR A 83 -6.77 -2.21 3.05
CA THR A 83 -5.38 -2.66 3.06
C THR A 83 -4.50 -1.47 3.42
N CYS A 84 -3.65 -1.62 4.44
CA CYS A 84 -2.72 -0.57 4.85
C CYS A 84 -1.44 -0.64 4.01
N PHE A 85 -0.80 0.52 3.85
CA PHE A 85 0.44 0.62 3.07
C PHE A 85 1.14 1.95 3.34
N VAL A 86 2.41 2.03 2.92
CA VAL A 86 3.09 3.30 2.73
C VAL A 86 3.26 3.52 1.23
N ILE A 87 3.28 4.78 0.81
CA ILE A 87 3.56 5.13 -0.59
C ILE A 87 5.08 5.19 -0.74
N GLU A 88 5.65 4.30 -1.56
CA GLU A 88 7.09 4.25 -1.77
C GLU A 88 7.56 5.30 -2.76
N GLU A 89 6.84 5.45 -3.87
CA GLU A 89 7.21 6.41 -4.89
C GLU A 89 6.04 6.74 -5.80
N LEU A 90 6.15 7.83 -6.52
CA LEU A 90 5.25 8.18 -7.62
C LEU A 90 6.00 7.91 -8.92
N ASP A 91 5.51 6.96 -9.68
CA ASP A 91 6.11 6.50 -10.92
C ASP A 91 5.18 6.80 -12.09
N THR A 92 5.56 6.34 -13.27
CA THR A 92 4.78 6.48 -14.50
C THR A 92 4.46 5.07 -15.02
N ASP A 93 3.21 4.84 -15.41
CA ASP A 93 2.83 3.55 -15.99
C ASP A 93 3.20 3.48 -17.48
N GLU A 94 2.88 2.36 -18.12
CA GLU A 94 3.20 2.14 -19.54
C GLU A 94 2.58 3.16 -20.48
N ALA A 95 1.44 3.73 -20.07
CA ALA A 95 0.73 4.77 -20.84
C ALA A 95 1.24 6.18 -20.55
N GLY A 96 2.26 6.34 -19.72
CA GLY A 96 2.80 7.64 -19.34
C GLY A 96 1.98 8.36 -18.27
N GLN A 97 1.04 7.68 -17.63
CA GLN A 97 0.20 8.26 -16.58
C GLN A 97 0.84 8.08 -15.21
N PRO A 98 0.60 9.02 -14.27
CA PRO A 98 1.14 8.87 -12.91
C PRO A 98 0.58 7.61 -12.23
N CYS A 99 1.43 6.94 -11.47
CA CYS A 99 1.08 5.71 -10.79
C CYS A 99 1.86 5.62 -9.47
N TYR A 100 1.15 5.59 -8.35
CA TYR A 100 1.79 5.42 -7.05
C TYR A 100 2.18 3.97 -6.84
N ARG A 101 3.35 3.75 -6.24
CA ARG A 101 3.82 2.43 -5.87
C ARG A 101 3.70 2.27 -4.37
N LEU A 102 3.01 1.21 -3.93
CA LEU A 102 2.63 1.02 -2.54
C LEU A 102 3.32 -0.20 -1.95
N SER A 103 3.51 -0.20 -0.61
CA SER A 103 4.06 -1.33 0.10
C SER A 103 3.32 -1.58 1.40
N ARG A 104 2.60 -2.70 1.47
CA ARG A 104 2.02 -3.21 2.71
C ARG A 104 3.10 -3.88 3.55
N ALA A 105 4.05 -4.54 2.90
CA ALA A 105 5.18 -5.19 3.58
C ALA A 105 5.95 -4.18 4.43
N GLU A 106 6.23 -3.00 3.90
CA GLU A 106 6.93 -1.95 4.64
C GLU A 106 6.09 -1.44 5.82
N ALA A 107 4.78 -1.25 5.61
CA ALA A 107 3.89 -0.85 6.70
C ALA A 107 3.89 -1.89 7.83
N GLN A 108 3.88 -3.17 7.48
CA GLN A 108 3.95 -4.26 8.46
C GLN A 108 5.27 -4.27 9.22
N ARG A 109 6.38 -4.03 8.51
CA ARG A 109 7.72 -3.95 9.14
C ARG A 109 7.80 -2.80 10.13
N MET A 110 7.24 -1.65 9.77
CA MET A 110 7.20 -0.48 10.65
C MET A 110 6.42 -0.78 11.92
N CYS A 111 5.27 -1.44 11.80
CA CYS A 111 4.47 -1.84 12.95
C CYS A 111 5.22 -2.83 13.83
N LYS A 112 5.88 -3.83 13.26
CA LYS A 112 6.66 -4.82 14.01
C LYS A 112 7.82 -4.16 14.76
N ALA A 113 8.56 -3.28 14.10
CA ALA A 113 9.69 -2.61 14.71
C ALA A 113 9.25 -1.79 15.94
N ASP A 114 8.09 -1.16 15.86
CA ASP A 114 7.56 -0.35 16.95
C ASP A 114 7.09 -1.20 18.14
N TYR A 115 6.50 -2.37 17.85
CA TYR A 115 5.96 -3.24 18.90
C TYR A 115 7.00 -4.16 19.56
N LEU A 116 8.07 -4.48 18.86
CA LEU A 116 9.06 -5.45 19.35
C LEU A 116 10.21 -4.81 20.12
N ASP A 117 10.27 -3.52 20.15
CA ASP A 117 11.22 -2.78 20.99
C ASP A 117 10.70 -2.69 22.45
#